data_f1a83e2f80c625618303eba0023a0e7a
#
_entry.id   f1a83e2f80c625618303eba0023a0e7a
#
_cell.length_a   1.000
_cell.length_b   1.000
_cell.length_c   1.000
_cell.angle_alpha   90.00
_cell.angle_beta   90.00
_cell.angle_gamma   90.00
#
_symmetry.space_group_name_H-M   'P 1'
#
loop_
_entity.id
_entity.type
_entity.pdbx_description
1 polymer ?
#
loop_
_entity_poly.entity_id
_entity_poly.type
_entity_poly.pdbx_seq_one_letter_code
_entity_poly.pdbx_strand_id
1 'polypeptide(L)'
;MTTTNTRHVTLFHAPQSRSGGVLALLEELGADYELHVLDLRHGEQRKDVYLAVNPMGKVPAIVHEGALVTEQGALYTYLADLYPETGLAPAIGDRLRGPYLRWLFFYGSSFEPALVNR
;
A
#
# COMPACT_ATOMS: atom_id res chain seq x y z
N MET A 1 1.07 11.83 -29.37
CA MET A 1 0.87 12.30 -27.99
C MET A 1 0.89 11.13 -27.04
N THR A 2 1.80 11.18 -26.11
CA THR A 2 1.90 10.10 -25.11
C THR A 2 0.87 10.33 -24.01
N THR A 3 0.06 9.31 -23.74
CA THR A 3 -0.88 9.37 -22.63
C THR A 3 -0.14 9.03 -21.36
N THR A 4 -0.11 9.95 -20.41
CA THR A 4 0.48 9.67 -19.11
C THR A 4 -0.50 8.82 -18.30
N ASN A 5 -0.03 7.68 -17.80
CA ASN A 5 -0.83 6.87 -16.90
C ASN A 5 -0.76 7.47 -15.49
N THR A 6 -1.81 8.20 -15.12
CA THR A 6 -1.87 8.88 -13.84
C THR A 6 -2.10 7.92 -12.67
N ARG A 7 -2.32 6.63 -12.93
CA ARG A 7 -2.53 5.63 -11.88
C ARG A 7 -1.31 4.76 -11.61
N HIS A 8 -0.21 5.01 -12.31
CA HIS A 8 1.03 4.25 -12.08
C HIS A 8 1.60 4.54 -10.70
N VAL A 9 1.93 3.49 -9.96
CA VAL A 9 2.55 3.61 -8.63
C VAL A 9 3.83 2.79 -8.56
N THR A 10 4.74 3.19 -7.69
CA THR A 10 5.92 2.38 -7.34
C THR A 10 5.70 1.82 -5.94
N LEU A 11 5.75 0.49 -5.81
CA LEU A 11 5.64 -0.17 -4.52
C LEU A 11 7.03 -0.55 -4.02
N PHE A 12 7.36 -0.12 -2.81
CA PHE A 12 8.56 -0.57 -2.11
C PHE A 12 8.17 -1.76 -1.24
N HIS A 13 8.77 -2.91 -1.52
CA HIS A 13 8.33 -4.21 -1.04
C HIS A 13 9.49 -5.00 -0.47
N ALA A 14 9.22 -5.83 0.53
CA ALA A 14 10.16 -6.83 1.00
C ALA A 14 9.43 -8.16 1.13
N PRO A 15 10.04 -9.27 0.69
CA PRO A 15 9.42 -10.59 0.87
C PRO A 15 9.18 -10.89 2.36
N GLN A 16 8.11 -11.62 2.64
CA GLN A 16 7.73 -12.05 3.99
C GLN A 16 7.51 -10.87 4.94
N SER A 17 7.00 -9.76 4.41
CA SER A 17 6.63 -8.59 5.18
C SER A 17 5.18 -8.22 4.90
N ARG A 18 4.69 -7.20 5.61
CA ARG A 18 3.32 -6.70 5.42
C ARG A 18 3.09 -6.14 4.00
N SER A 19 4.14 -5.85 3.27
CA SER A 19 4.01 -5.35 1.90
C SER A 19 3.46 -6.40 0.94
N GLY A 20 3.49 -7.69 1.32
CA GLY A 20 2.91 -8.75 0.50
C GLY A 20 1.42 -8.57 0.25
N GLY A 21 0.67 -8.08 1.24
CA GLY A 21 -0.76 -7.79 1.06
C GLY A 21 -1.01 -6.67 0.07
N VAL A 22 -0.16 -5.65 0.09
CA VAL A 22 -0.27 -4.54 -0.87
C VAL A 22 0.02 -5.03 -2.29
N LEU A 23 1.04 -5.87 -2.44
CA LEU A 23 1.36 -6.46 -3.74
C LEU A 23 0.18 -7.28 -4.26
N ALA A 24 -0.44 -8.09 -3.41
CA ALA A 24 -1.60 -8.88 -3.78
C ALA A 24 -2.76 -7.99 -4.23
N LEU A 25 -2.98 -6.88 -3.54
CA LEU A 25 -4.02 -5.94 -3.94
C LEU A 25 -3.74 -5.32 -5.31
N LEU A 26 -2.50 -4.92 -5.57
CA LEU A 26 -2.14 -4.36 -6.87
C LEU A 26 -2.42 -5.36 -7.99
N GLU A 27 -2.14 -6.65 -7.76
CA GLU A 27 -2.43 -7.69 -8.74
C GLU A 27 -3.95 -7.86 -8.94
N GLU A 28 -4.72 -7.87 -7.85
CA GLU A 28 -6.17 -7.97 -7.94
C GLU A 28 -6.80 -6.79 -8.69
N LEU A 29 -6.26 -5.60 -8.50
CA LEU A 29 -6.75 -4.41 -9.18
C LEU A 29 -6.37 -4.38 -10.65
N GLY A 30 -5.43 -5.21 -11.09
CA GLY A 30 -4.85 -5.09 -12.42
C GLY A 30 -4.10 -3.78 -12.56
N ALA A 31 -3.46 -3.33 -11.46
CA ALA A 31 -2.85 -2.02 -11.40
C ALA A 31 -1.59 -1.92 -12.25
N ASP A 32 -1.32 -0.70 -12.72
CA ASP A 32 -0.06 -0.38 -13.35
C ASP A 32 0.92 0.00 -12.25
N TYR A 33 1.90 -0.87 -11.99
CA TYR A 33 2.83 -0.61 -10.90
C TYR A 33 4.23 -1.10 -11.24
N GLU A 34 5.20 -0.53 -10.54
CA GLU A 34 6.59 -0.93 -10.57
C GLU A 34 6.96 -1.42 -9.18
N LEU A 35 7.69 -2.53 -9.12
CA LEU A 35 8.09 -3.13 -7.87
C LEU A 35 9.56 -2.82 -7.57
N HIS A 36 9.82 -2.28 -6.39
CA HIS A 36 11.17 -2.05 -5.91
C HIS A 36 11.39 -2.89 -4.65
N VAL A 37 12.16 -3.96 -4.77
CA VAL A 37 12.38 -4.90 -3.67
C VAL A 37 13.54 -4.45 -2.80
N LEU A 38 13.30 -4.41 -1.48
CA LEU A 38 14.32 -4.09 -0.49
C LEU A 38 14.77 -5.36 0.22
N ASP A 39 16.06 -5.43 0.52
CA ASP A 39 16.63 -6.49 1.33
C ASP A 39 16.68 -6.03 2.79
N LEU A 40 15.68 -6.43 3.57
CA LEU A 40 15.58 -6.02 4.97
C LEU A 40 16.69 -6.64 5.83
N ARG A 41 17.16 -7.83 5.46
CA ARG A 41 18.22 -8.51 6.22
C ARG A 41 19.53 -7.73 6.16
N HIS A 42 19.79 -7.05 5.04
CA HIS A 42 20.97 -6.25 4.87
C HIS A 42 20.75 -4.78 5.19
N GLY A 43 19.60 -4.45 5.76
CA GLY A 43 19.34 -3.11 6.26
C GLY A 43 19.07 -2.06 5.20
N GLU A 44 18.62 -2.46 4.00
CA GLU A 44 18.35 -1.50 2.93
C GLU A 44 17.30 -0.44 3.33
N GLN A 45 16.37 -0.80 4.22
CA GLN A 45 15.35 0.14 4.68
C GLN A 45 15.93 1.28 5.53
N ARG A 46 17.16 1.11 6.01
CA ARG A 46 17.85 2.13 6.83
C ARG A 46 18.93 2.89 6.06
N LYS A 47 19.14 2.54 4.80
CA LYS A 47 20.14 3.22 3.98
C LYS A 47 19.61 4.54 3.45
N ASP A 48 20.51 5.48 3.23
CA ASP A 48 20.15 6.84 2.83
C ASP A 48 19.27 6.89 1.58
N VAL A 49 19.53 5.98 0.63
CA VAL A 49 18.74 5.93 -0.61
C VAL A 49 17.27 5.72 -0.33
N TYR A 50 16.94 4.77 0.53
CA TYR A 50 15.55 4.51 0.86
C TYR A 50 15.00 5.54 1.86
N LEU A 51 15.80 5.99 2.81
CA LEU A 51 15.35 7.00 3.77
C LEU A 51 14.99 8.32 3.08
N ALA A 52 15.58 8.59 1.92
CA ALA A 52 15.19 9.75 1.11
C ALA A 52 13.78 9.57 0.55
N VAL A 53 13.33 8.33 0.34
CA VAL A 53 11.96 8.03 -0.11
C VAL A 53 11.01 8.00 1.07
N ASN A 54 11.36 7.25 2.12
CA ASN A 54 10.54 7.10 3.31
C ASN A 54 11.40 7.27 4.57
N PRO A 55 11.34 8.44 5.21
CA PRO A 55 12.15 8.70 6.42
C PRO A 55 11.87 7.74 7.57
N MET A 56 10.71 7.09 7.61
CA MET A 56 10.40 6.10 8.64
C MET A 56 11.13 4.78 8.44
N GLY A 57 11.71 4.54 7.26
CA GLY A 57 12.50 3.35 6.99
C GLY A 57 11.73 2.05 7.04
N LYS A 58 10.48 2.05 6.65
CA LYS A 58 9.61 0.86 6.71
C LYS A 58 8.96 0.57 5.38
N VAL A 59 8.55 -0.68 5.19
CA VAL A 59 7.71 -1.11 4.08
C VAL A 59 6.40 -1.66 4.66
N PRO A 60 5.28 -1.64 3.93
CA PRO A 60 5.11 -1.13 2.58
C PRO A 60 5.12 0.39 2.48
N ALA A 61 5.49 0.88 1.32
CA ALA A 61 5.36 2.29 0.96
C ALA A 61 5.10 2.36 -0.53
N ILE A 62 4.25 3.28 -0.97
CA ILE A 62 4.07 3.55 -2.39
C ILE A 62 4.39 5.02 -2.68
N VAL A 63 4.83 5.26 -3.91
CA VAL A 63 4.95 6.61 -4.44
C VAL A 63 4.02 6.71 -5.64
N HIS A 64 3.13 7.69 -5.61
CA HIS A 64 2.18 7.96 -6.68
C HIS A 64 2.24 9.44 -7.02
N GLU A 65 2.66 9.74 -8.24
CA GLU A 65 2.81 11.13 -8.72
C GLU A 65 3.61 11.99 -7.73
N GLY A 66 4.70 11.42 -7.24
CA GLY A 66 5.59 12.12 -6.30
C GLY A 66 5.13 12.13 -4.84
N ALA A 67 3.94 11.63 -4.55
CA ALA A 67 3.43 11.59 -3.19
C ALA A 67 3.70 10.23 -2.55
N LEU A 68 4.25 10.27 -1.34
CA LEU A 68 4.50 9.08 -0.55
C LEU A 68 3.24 8.72 0.24
N VAL A 69 2.82 7.46 0.16
CA VAL A 69 1.74 6.93 1.01
C VAL A 69 2.27 5.72 1.76
N THR A 70 2.09 5.72 3.07
CA THR A 70 2.47 4.63 3.95
C THR A 70 1.27 4.25 4.81
N GLU A 71 1.43 3.26 5.67
CA GLU A 71 0.41 2.68 6.52
C GLU A 71 -0.54 1.80 5.73
N GLN A 72 -0.67 0.57 6.19
CA GLN A 72 -1.38 -0.47 5.45
C GLN A 72 -2.84 -0.11 5.14
N GLY A 73 -3.56 0.42 6.14
CA GLY A 73 -4.95 0.83 5.93
C GLY A 73 -5.08 1.95 4.91
N ALA A 74 -4.17 2.91 4.96
CA ALA A 74 -4.16 4.00 4.00
C ALA A 74 -3.83 3.51 2.60
N LEU A 75 -2.86 2.59 2.48
CA LEU A 75 -2.48 2.02 1.19
C LEU A 75 -3.64 1.25 0.56
N TYR A 76 -4.32 0.41 1.34
CA TYR A 76 -5.46 -0.35 0.82
C TYR A 76 -6.58 0.57 0.35
N THR A 77 -6.92 1.58 1.17
CA THR A 77 -7.96 2.54 0.82
C THR A 77 -7.59 3.33 -0.42
N TYR A 78 -6.39 3.87 -0.43
CA TYR A 78 -5.92 4.73 -1.52
C TYR A 78 -5.87 3.98 -2.85
N LEU A 79 -5.28 2.78 -2.85
CA LEU A 79 -5.14 1.99 -4.07
C LEU A 79 -6.49 1.54 -4.60
N ALA A 80 -7.39 1.07 -3.74
CA ALA A 80 -8.73 0.68 -4.18
C ALA A 80 -9.51 1.86 -4.75
N ASP A 81 -9.32 3.05 -4.20
CA ASP A 81 -9.96 4.27 -4.70
C ASP A 81 -9.40 4.73 -6.05
N LEU A 82 -8.16 4.37 -6.38
CA LEU A 82 -7.60 4.66 -7.71
C LEU A 82 -8.26 3.82 -8.81
N TYR A 83 -8.87 2.70 -8.46
CA TYR A 83 -9.48 1.77 -9.41
C TYR A 83 -10.94 1.50 -9.02
N PRO A 84 -11.79 2.54 -9.00
CA PRO A 84 -13.18 2.38 -8.55
C PRO A 84 -13.98 1.42 -9.43
N GLU A 85 -13.59 1.26 -10.68
CA GLU A 85 -14.26 0.37 -11.62
C GLU A 85 -14.17 -1.10 -11.20
N THR A 86 -13.21 -1.47 -10.35
CA THR A 86 -13.08 -2.87 -9.90
C THR A 86 -14.13 -3.26 -8.88
N GLY A 87 -14.71 -2.28 -8.19
CA GLY A 87 -15.71 -2.55 -7.17
C GLY A 87 -15.18 -3.19 -5.90
N LEU A 88 -13.86 -3.18 -5.69
CA LEU A 88 -13.28 -3.79 -4.48
C LEU A 88 -13.51 -2.98 -3.22
N ALA A 89 -13.85 -1.71 -3.34
CA ALA A 89 -14.16 -0.87 -2.19
C ALA A 89 -15.46 -0.11 -2.44
N PRO A 90 -16.29 0.08 -1.39
CA PRO A 90 -17.46 0.93 -1.51
C PRO A 90 -17.05 2.36 -1.84
N ALA A 91 -17.79 3.02 -2.73
CA ALA A 91 -17.50 4.39 -3.11
C ALA A 91 -17.72 5.35 -1.94
N ILE A 92 -17.06 6.52 -2.03
CA ILE A 92 -17.31 7.61 -1.10
C ILE A 92 -18.80 7.98 -1.22
N GLY A 93 -19.49 8.04 -0.08
CA GLY A 93 -20.92 8.30 -0.05
C GLY A 93 -21.79 7.06 0.01
N ASP A 94 -21.22 5.89 -0.29
CA ASP A 94 -21.93 4.63 -0.12
C ASP A 94 -22.10 4.34 1.38
N ARG A 95 -23.30 3.88 1.77
CA ARG A 95 -23.57 3.59 3.17
C ARG A 95 -22.66 2.52 3.77
N LEU A 96 -22.07 1.68 2.92
CA LEU A 96 -21.16 0.63 3.39
C LEU A 96 -19.72 1.13 3.56
N ARG A 97 -19.43 2.36 3.15
CA ARG A 97 -18.08 2.88 3.24
C ARG A 97 -17.58 2.99 4.68
N GLY A 98 -18.45 3.44 5.60
CA GLY A 98 -18.08 3.53 7.01
C GLY A 98 -17.70 2.17 7.61
N PRO A 99 -18.57 1.16 7.53
CA PRO A 99 -18.22 -0.20 7.97
C PRO A 99 -16.99 -0.76 7.30
N TYR A 100 -16.80 -0.51 6.00
CA TYR A 100 -15.60 -0.93 5.27
C TYR A 100 -14.34 -0.35 5.90
N LEU A 101 -14.30 0.97 6.12
CA LEU A 101 -13.15 1.63 6.75
C LEU A 101 -12.93 1.13 8.17
N ARG A 102 -14.00 0.92 8.93
CA ARG A 102 -13.91 0.44 10.29
C ARG A 102 -13.16 -0.89 10.35
N TRP A 103 -13.55 -1.86 9.53
CA TRP A 103 -12.94 -3.18 9.56
C TRP A 103 -11.55 -3.18 8.98
N LEU A 104 -11.31 -2.37 7.96
CA LEU A 104 -9.98 -2.24 7.35
C LEU A 104 -8.97 -1.72 8.37
N PHE A 105 -9.32 -0.68 9.11
CA PHE A 105 -8.44 -0.11 10.11
C PHE A 105 -8.35 -0.96 11.36
N PHE A 106 -9.42 -1.64 11.71
CA PHE A 106 -9.38 -2.62 12.81
C PHE A 106 -8.36 -3.71 12.52
N TYR A 107 -8.31 -4.21 11.28
CA TYR A 107 -7.35 -5.24 10.92
C TYR A 107 -5.91 -4.78 11.19
N GLY A 108 -5.54 -3.60 10.73
CA GLY A 108 -4.18 -3.12 10.90
C GLY A 108 -3.83 -2.69 12.32
N SER A 109 -4.79 -2.16 13.07
CA SER A 109 -4.51 -1.61 14.40
C SER A 109 -4.70 -2.61 15.54
N SER A 110 -5.51 -3.65 15.34
CA SER A 110 -5.87 -4.56 16.45
C SER A 110 -5.68 -6.02 16.10
N PHE A 111 -6.22 -6.46 14.96
CA PHE A 111 -6.23 -7.88 14.62
C PHE A 111 -4.86 -8.39 14.18
N GLU A 112 -4.24 -7.74 13.21
CA GLU A 112 -2.94 -8.18 12.71
C GLU A 112 -1.84 -8.08 13.76
N PRO A 113 -1.73 -6.97 14.53
CA PRO A 113 -0.74 -6.93 15.60
C PRO A 113 -0.91 -8.03 16.62
N ALA A 114 -2.14 -8.43 16.95
CA ALA A 114 -2.39 -9.51 17.88
C ALA A 114 -1.88 -10.86 17.35
N LEU A 115 -1.96 -11.07 16.03
CA LEU A 115 -1.43 -12.28 15.40
C LEU A 115 0.09 -12.29 15.35
N VAL A 116 0.70 -11.16 15.09
CA VAL A 116 2.15 -11.07 14.93
C VAL A 116 2.88 -11.12 16.25
N ASN A 117 2.28 -10.60 17.31
CA ASN A 117 2.92 -10.44 18.61
C ASN A 117 2.63 -11.58 19.58
N ARG A 118 2.24 -12.73 19.07
CA ARG A 118 2.00 -13.92 19.89
C ARG A 118 3.26 -14.49 20.48
#